data_14dafc3f2f13e9b6a86c8e0a266a9343
#
_entry.id   14dafc3f2f13e9b6a86c8e0a266a9343
#
_cell.length_a   1.000
_cell.length_b   1.000
_cell.length_c   1.000
_cell.angle_alpha   90.00
_cell.angle_beta   90.00
_cell.angle_gamma   90.00
#
_symmetry.space_group_name_H-M   'P 1'
#
loop_
_entity.id
_entity.type
_entity.pdbx_description
1 polymer ?
#
loop_
_entity_poly.entity_id
_entity_poly.type
_entity_poly.pdbx_seq_one_letter_code
_entity_poly.pdbx_strand_id
1 'polypeptide(L)'
;MAKKYNRTFVKLGDKNPDFLAGVADLTLEKCSQFNIKVKDVEGVLYQSVTSKMKNMFSSGFPLNIGYILAKIFDGENDGLVEVSSAKWGNFLGTLTAGKKGISHGDMVDLTRQDIRGYDVCEFYVDLVRKLKEKGN
;
A
#
# COMPACT_ATOMS: atom_id res chain seq x y z
N MET A 1 17.39 -14.34 4.58
CA MET A 1 16.67 -13.07 4.85
C MET A 1 15.59 -13.28 5.91
N ALA A 2 14.60 -14.17 5.74
CA ALA A 2 13.50 -14.43 6.68
C ALA A 2 13.96 -14.65 8.15
N LYS A 3 14.98 -15.48 8.39
CA LYS A 3 15.54 -15.69 9.74
C LYS A 3 15.99 -14.41 10.46
N LYS A 4 16.47 -13.41 9.71
CA LYS A 4 16.88 -12.11 10.28
C LYS A 4 15.64 -11.31 10.71
N TYR A 5 14.58 -11.29 9.90
CA TYR A 5 13.31 -10.63 10.23
C TYR A 5 12.65 -11.28 11.43
N ASN A 6 12.52 -12.61 11.44
CA ASN A 6 11.94 -13.33 12.58
C ASN A 6 12.69 -13.02 13.88
N ARG A 7 14.05 -12.97 13.86
CA ARG A 7 14.82 -12.59 15.04
C ARG A 7 14.55 -11.16 15.51
N THR A 8 14.27 -10.24 14.57
CA THR A 8 13.91 -8.86 14.92
C THR A 8 12.54 -8.81 15.58
N PHE A 9 11.54 -9.52 15.02
CA PHE A 9 10.20 -9.58 15.60
C PHE A 9 10.18 -10.23 16.98
N VAL A 10 11.00 -11.29 17.22
CA VAL A 10 11.17 -11.85 18.58
C VAL A 10 11.67 -10.78 19.56
N LYS A 11 12.63 -9.93 19.15
CA LYS A 11 13.12 -8.84 20.01
C LYS A 11 12.06 -7.77 20.28
N LEU A 12 11.08 -7.63 19.39
CA LEU A 12 9.95 -6.72 19.53
C LEU A 12 8.77 -7.33 20.31
N GLY A 13 8.94 -8.57 20.81
CA GLY A 13 7.96 -9.23 21.67
C GLY A 13 7.04 -10.23 20.96
N ASP A 14 7.22 -10.47 19.67
CA ASP A 14 6.48 -11.52 18.96
C ASP A 14 6.98 -12.90 19.41
N LYS A 15 6.08 -13.74 19.91
CA LYS A 15 6.42 -15.06 20.47
C LYS A 15 6.61 -16.13 19.39
N ASN A 16 6.03 -15.93 18.20
CA ASN A 16 6.08 -16.90 17.12
C ASN A 16 6.09 -16.23 15.73
N PRO A 17 7.11 -15.42 15.41
CA PRO A 17 7.14 -14.70 14.15
C PRO A 17 7.35 -15.64 12.97
N ASP A 18 6.48 -15.55 11.98
CA ASP A 18 6.62 -16.19 10.68
C ASP A 18 6.51 -15.18 9.53
N PHE A 19 7.62 -14.55 9.21
CA PHE A 19 7.71 -13.56 8.15
C PHE A 19 7.29 -14.12 6.78
N LEU A 20 7.62 -15.38 6.49
CA LEU A 20 7.28 -15.98 5.20
C LEU A 20 5.78 -16.26 5.07
N ALA A 21 5.15 -16.73 6.14
CA ALA A 21 3.69 -16.89 6.15
C ALA A 21 2.99 -15.54 5.96
N GLY A 22 3.41 -14.50 6.68
CA GLY A 22 2.85 -13.15 6.51
C GLY A 22 3.00 -12.62 5.08
N VAL A 23 4.14 -12.82 4.45
CA VAL A 23 4.34 -12.42 3.04
C VAL A 23 3.49 -13.26 2.08
N ALA A 24 3.34 -14.55 2.37
CA ALA A 24 2.50 -15.43 1.54
C ALA A 24 1.03 -15.01 1.56
N ASP A 25 0.52 -14.52 2.68
CA ASP A 25 -0.86 -14.02 2.79
C ASP A 25 -1.12 -12.75 1.96
N LEU A 26 -0.07 -12.00 1.62
CA LEU A 26 -0.14 -10.81 0.78
C LEU A 26 -0.01 -11.10 -0.72
N THR A 27 0.08 -12.37 -1.12
CA THR A 27 0.11 -12.72 -2.55
C THR A 27 -1.23 -12.46 -3.21
N LEU A 28 -1.20 -12.14 -4.51
CA LEU A 28 -2.41 -11.89 -5.30
C LEU A 28 -3.43 -13.04 -5.20
N GLU A 29 -2.94 -14.29 -5.25
CA GLU A 29 -3.77 -15.49 -5.11
C GLU A 29 -4.50 -15.53 -3.75
N LYS A 30 -3.76 -15.34 -2.66
CA LYS A 30 -4.34 -15.37 -1.30
C LYS A 30 -5.30 -14.22 -1.06
N CYS A 31 -4.96 -13.02 -1.50
CA CYS A 31 -5.85 -11.86 -1.42
C CYS A 31 -7.15 -12.11 -2.22
N SER A 32 -7.06 -12.67 -3.42
CA SER A 32 -8.24 -13.01 -4.22
C SER A 32 -9.12 -14.05 -3.54
N GLN A 33 -8.52 -15.11 -2.98
CA GLN A 33 -9.27 -16.14 -2.22
C GLN A 33 -9.94 -15.55 -0.96
N PHE A 34 -9.24 -14.64 -0.26
CA PHE A 34 -9.79 -13.94 0.88
C PHE A 34 -11.01 -13.10 0.48
N ASN A 35 -10.91 -12.30 -0.57
CA ASN A 35 -11.97 -11.42 -1.05
C ASN A 35 -13.21 -12.18 -1.55
N ILE A 36 -13.05 -13.41 -2.02
CA ILE A 36 -14.19 -14.28 -2.38
C ILE A 36 -14.93 -14.75 -1.12
N LYS A 37 -14.20 -15.08 -0.04
CA LYS A 37 -14.75 -15.66 1.19
C LYS A 37 -15.30 -14.60 2.13
N VAL A 38 -14.61 -13.47 2.26
CA VAL A 38 -14.94 -12.39 3.19
C VAL A 38 -15.62 -11.28 2.41
N LYS A 39 -16.93 -11.15 2.58
CA LYS A 39 -17.73 -10.12 1.93
C LYS A 39 -17.79 -8.85 2.77
N ASP A 40 -17.98 -7.73 2.11
CA ASP A 40 -18.24 -6.46 2.77
C ASP A 40 -19.49 -6.56 3.65
N VAL A 41 -19.44 -5.91 4.80
CA VAL A 41 -20.58 -5.84 5.73
C VAL A 41 -21.54 -4.75 5.26
N GLU A 42 -22.81 -5.07 5.17
CA GLU A 42 -23.86 -4.12 4.79
C GLU A 42 -23.90 -2.94 5.77
N GLY A 43 -24.06 -1.73 5.25
CA GLY A 43 -24.08 -0.49 6.04
C GLY A 43 -22.69 0.06 6.41
N VAL A 44 -21.60 -0.63 6.05
CA VAL A 44 -20.22 -0.14 6.21
C VAL A 44 -19.73 0.45 4.90
N LEU A 45 -19.21 1.68 4.94
CA LEU A 45 -18.59 2.31 3.77
C LEU A 45 -17.14 1.81 3.59
N TYR A 46 -16.90 1.07 2.53
CA TYR A 46 -15.57 0.64 2.12
C TYR A 46 -15.04 1.56 1.04
N GLN A 47 -13.86 2.12 1.26
CA GLN A 47 -13.17 2.97 0.29
C GLN A 47 -11.72 2.56 0.16
N SER A 48 -11.17 2.68 -1.05
CA SER A 48 -9.75 2.46 -1.29
C SER A 48 -9.15 3.58 -2.13
N VAL A 49 -7.88 3.79 -1.93
CA VAL A 49 -7.02 4.65 -2.73
C VAL A 49 -5.68 3.97 -2.87
N THR A 50 -5.04 4.14 -3.98
CA THR A 50 -3.68 3.62 -4.21
C THR A 50 -2.78 4.70 -4.77
N SER A 51 -1.51 4.41 -4.83
CA SER A 51 -0.52 5.28 -5.46
C SER A 51 0.27 4.53 -6.53
N LYS A 52 1.02 5.26 -7.34
CA LYS A 52 1.96 4.67 -8.28
C LYS A 52 3.25 5.43 -8.41
N MET A 53 4.33 4.69 -8.48
CA MET A 53 5.64 5.17 -8.88
C MET A 53 5.72 5.33 -10.39
N LYS A 54 6.53 6.30 -10.85
CA LYS A 54 6.81 6.50 -12.29
C LYS A 54 8.08 5.78 -12.74
N ASN A 55 9.00 5.55 -11.82
CA ASN A 55 10.26 4.87 -12.09
C ASN A 55 10.89 4.29 -10.81
N MET A 56 11.88 3.42 -10.95
CA MET A 56 12.57 2.76 -9.84
C MET A 56 13.33 3.70 -8.88
N PHE A 57 13.63 4.91 -9.32
CA PHE A 57 14.32 5.91 -8.50
C PHE A 57 13.37 6.73 -7.62
N SER A 58 12.08 6.42 -7.68
CA SER A 58 11.04 7.09 -6.90
C SER A 58 11.17 6.81 -5.41
N SER A 59 11.72 5.66 -5.05
CA SER A 59 11.92 5.26 -3.66
C SER A 59 13.26 4.56 -3.46
N GLY A 60 13.69 4.44 -2.20
CA GLY A 60 14.87 3.67 -1.82
C GLY A 60 14.59 2.16 -1.69
N PHE A 61 15.64 1.42 -1.29
CA PHE A 61 15.51 0.00 -0.96
C PHE A 61 14.57 -0.19 0.26
N PRO A 62 13.67 -1.17 0.25
CA PRO A 62 13.46 -2.23 -0.75
C PRO A 62 12.44 -1.91 -1.84
N LEU A 63 11.74 -0.80 -1.78
CA LEU A 63 10.61 -0.47 -2.67
C LEU A 63 11.03 -0.31 -4.14
N ASN A 64 12.26 0.14 -4.39
CA ASN A 64 12.80 0.24 -5.74
C ASN A 64 12.93 -1.12 -6.44
N ILE A 65 13.30 -2.17 -5.70
CA ILE A 65 13.35 -3.55 -6.23
C ILE A 65 11.93 -4.09 -6.41
N GLY A 66 11.05 -3.87 -5.43
CA GLY A 66 9.65 -4.24 -5.50
C GLY A 66 8.96 -3.63 -6.74
N TYR A 67 9.23 -2.35 -7.03
CA TYR A 67 8.72 -1.68 -8.22
C TYR A 67 9.09 -2.40 -9.52
N ILE A 68 10.35 -2.81 -9.69
CA ILE A 68 10.80 -3.50 -10.91
C ILE A 68 10.11 -4.86 -11.03
N LEU A 69 10.08 -5.64 -9.95
CA LEU A 69 9.45 -6.96 -9.94
C LEU A 69 7.95 -6.87 -10.23
N ALA A 70 7.23 -6.02 -9.53
CA ALA A 70 5.80 -5.81 -9.77
C ALA A 70 5.53 -5.30 -11.19
N LYS A 71 6.35 -4.38 -11.71
CA LYS A 71 6.18 -3.85 -13.07
C LYS A 71 6.34 -4.90 -14.17
N ILE A 72 7.20 -5.88 -13.95
CA ILE A 72 7.42 -6.97 -14.93
C ILE A 72 6.24 -7.94 -14.94
N PHE A 73 5.66 -8.24 -13.77
CA PHE A 73 4.63 -9.26 -13.63
C PHE A 73 3.21 -8.70 -13.59
N ASP A 74 3.02 -7.55 -12.94
CA ASP A 74 1.69 -7.07 -12.53
C ASP A 74 1.34 -5.66 -13.06
N GLY A 75 2.30 -4.86 -13.55
CA GLY A 75 2.05 -3.56 -14.17
C GLY A 75 2.33 -2.34 -13.29
N GLU A 76 1.40 -1.36 -13.25
CA GLU A 76 1.57 -0.13 -12.46
C GLU A 76 1.48 -0.44 -10.95
N ASN A 77 2.44 0.08 -10.16
CA ASN A 77 2.54 -0.21 -8.74
C ASN A 77 3.21 0.93 -7.97
N ASP A 78 3.14 0.88 -6.65
CA ASP A 78 3.73 1.84 -5.73
C ASP A 78 5.08 1.37 -5.12
N GLY A 79 5.63 0.29 -5.65
CA GLY A 79 6.84 -0.36 -5.15
C GLY A 79 6.58 -1.56 -4.24
N LEU A 80 5.34 -1.80 -3.83
CA LEU A 80 4.93 -2.94 -3.00
C LEU A 80 3.61 -3.56 -3.48
N VAL A 81 2.61 -2.74 -3.82
CA VAL A 81 1.25 -3.16 -4.19
C VAL A 81 0.95 -2.72 -5.61
N GLU A 82 0.40 -3.63 -6.38
CA GLU A 82 -0.07 -3.36 -7.74
C GLU A 82 -1.39 -2.58 -7.70
N VAL A 83 -1.55 -1.62 -8.62
CA VAL A 83 -2.70 -0.71 -8.66
C VAL A 83 -4.03 -1.46 -8.79
N SER A 84 -4.08 -2.53 -9.56
CA SER A 84 -5.32 -3.28 -9.77
C SER A 84 -5.74 -4.04 -8.51
N SER A 85 -4.79 -4.59 -7.76
CA SER A 85 -5.04 -5.35 -6.54
C SER A 85 -5.47 -4.47 -5.36
N ALA A 86 -5.14 -3.17 -5.39
CA ALA A 86 -5.51 -2.23 -4.34
C ALA A 86 -6.95 -1.71 -4.42
N LYS A 87 -7.68 -2.05 -5.49
CA LYS A 87 -9.06 -1.57 -5.69
C LYS A 87 -10.04 -2.37 -4.85
N TRP A 88 -10.71 -1.67 -3.94
CA TRP A 88 -11.73 -2.24 -3.06
C TRP A 88 -12.84 -1.21 -2.78
N GLY A 89 -14.09 -1.68 -2.69
CA GLY A 89 -15.24 -0.82 -2.42
C GLY A 89 -15.35 0.36 -3.39
N ASN A 90 -15.59 1.56 -2.86
CA ASN A 90 -15.57 2.79 -3.63
C ASN A 90 -14.13 3.25 -3.88
N PHE A 91 -13.59 2.92 -5.04
CA PHE A 91 -12.22 3.28 -5.41
C PHE A 91 -12.10 4.77 -5.73
N LEU A 92 -11.33 5.49 -4.92
CA LEU A 92 -11.16 6.95 -5.01
C LEU A 92 -10.13 7.38 -6.08
N GLY A 93 -9.32 6.44 -6.55
CA GLY A 93 -8.36 6.71 -7.62
C GLY A 93 -6.93 6.32 -7.28
N THR A 94 -6.04 6.59 -8.23
CA THR A 94 -4.60 6.33 -8.12
C THR A 94 -3.84 7.63 -8.02
N LEU A 95 -3.14 7.83 -6.92
CA LEU A 95 -2.34 9.03 -6.66
C LEU A 95 -0.99 8.92 -7.38
N THR A 96 -0.59 10.02 -7.99
CA THR A 96 0.75 10.18 -8.57
C THR A 96 1.09 11.67 -8.65
N ALA A 97 2.30 12.05 -8.31
CA ALA A 97 2.73 13.44 -8.33
C ALA A 97 4.22 13.58 -8.71
N GLY A 98 4.63 14.80 -9.00
CA GLY A 98 6.02 15.11 -9.33
C GLY A 98 6.57 14.27 -10.49
N LYS A 99 7.89 14.21 -10.59
CA LYS A 99 8.62 13.43 -11.60
C LYS A 99 8.75 11.94 -11.23
N LYS A 100 8.71 11.62 -9.95
CA LYS A 100 8.95 10.29 -9.40
C LYS A 100 7.67 9.47 -9.22
N GLY A 101 6.51 10.11 -9.08
CA GLY A 101 5.28 9.47 -8.62
C GLY A 101 5.24 9.42 -7.10
N ILE A 102 4.35 8.60 -6.56
CA ILE A 102 4.16 8.40 -5.11
C ILE A 102 4.39 6.93 -4.81
N SER A 103 5.31 6.63 -3.90
CA SER A 103 5.60 5.27 -3.45
C SER A 103 4.70 4.85 -2.30
N HIS A 104 4.71 3.55 -1.98
CA HIS A 104 4.01 2.99 -0.83
C HIS A 104 4.40 3.69 0.49
N GLY A 105 5.69 3.99 0.67
CA GLY A 105 6.18 4.70 1.84
C GLY A 105 5.73 6.16 1.91
N ASP A 106 5.55 6.81 0.77
CA ASP A 106 5.10 8.21 0.72
C ASP A 106 3.63 8.36 1.12
N MET A 107 2.82 7.31 0.96
CA MET A 107 1.42 7.31 1.39
C MET A 107 1.25 7.42 2.91
N VAL A 108 2.27 7.07 3.68
CA VAL A 108 2.30 7.17 5.15
C VAL A 108 3.40 8.09 5.66
N ASP A 109 3.94 8.93 4.79
CA ASP A 109 5.02 9.88 5.11
C ASP A 109 6.25 9.22 5.75
N LEU A 110 6.55 7.97 5.37
CA LEU A 110 7.60 7.17 5.99
C LEU A 110 8.97 7.83 5.90
N THR A 111 9.26 8.50 4.80
CA THR A 111 10.55 9.13 4.52
C THR A 111 10.55 10.63 4.77
N ARG A 112 9.39 11.23 5.08
CA ARG A 112 9.20 12.68 5.29
C ARG A 112 9.82 13.51 4.18
N GLN A 113 9.59 13.08 2.94
CA GLN A 113 10.09 13.77 1.75
C GLN A 113 9.02 14.70 1.18
N ASP A 114 9.43 15.91 0.82
CA ASP A 114 8.59 16.82 0.07
C ASP A 114 8.39 16.30 -1.37
N ILE A 115 7.16 15.97 -1.71
CA ILE A 115 6.79 15.58 -3.07
C ILE A 115 6.06 16.74 -3.72
N ARG A 116 6.67 17.30 -4.77
CA ARG A 116 6.04 18.42 -5.48
C ARG A 116 4.65 18.06 -6.00
N GLY A 117 3.64 18.75 -5.49
CA GLY A 117 2.24 18.55 -5.86
C GLY A 117 1.54 17.41 -5.12
N TYR A 118 2.09 16.97 -4.00
CA TYR A 118 1.46 16.04 -3.09
C TYR A 118 1.86 16.32 -1.65
N ASP A 119 0.89 16.59 -0.80
CA ASP A 119 1.02 16.67 0.66
C ASP A 119 0.18 15.54 1.28
N VAL A 120 0.83 14.62 1.97
CA VAL A 120 0.18 13.46 2.56
C VAL A 120 -0.77 13.86 3.71
N CYS A 121 -0.40 14.85 4.50
CA CYS A 121 -1.23 15.32 5.60
C CYS A 121 -2.50 16.00 5.06
N GLU A 122 -2.37 16.86 4.08
CA GLU A 122 -3.50 17.52 3.41
C GLU A 122 -4.42 16.49 2.75
N PHE A 123 -3.84 15.48 2.08
CA PHE A 123 -4.61 14.37 1.50
C PHE A 123 -5.50 13.66 2.54
N TYR A 124 -4.95 13.31 3.71
CA TYR A 124 -5.75 12.64 4.75
C TYR A 124 -6.77 13.57 5.39
N VAL A 125 -6.44 14.84 5.60
CA VAL A 125 -7.41 15.85 6.09
C VAL A 125 -8.59 15.98 5.13
N ASP A 126 -8.33 16.06 3.82
CA ASP A 126 -9.38 16.13 2.81
C ASP A 126 -10.22 14.85 2.73
N LEU A 127 -9.59 13.69 2.89
CA LEU A 127 -10.30 12.42 2.96
C LEU A 127 -11.29 12.39 4.13
N VAL A 128 -10.84 12.77 5.33
CA VAL A 128 -11.69 12.83 6.53
C VAL A 128 -12.81 13.87 6.37
N ARG A 129 -12.51 15.03 5.81
CA ARG A 129 -13.52 16.08 5.52
C ARG A 129 -14.62 15.56 4.62
N LYS A 130 -14.27 14.87 3.53
CA LYS A 130 -15.23 14.27 2.60
C LYS A 130 -16.08 13.16 3.25
N LEU A 131 -15.50 12.37 4.16
CA LEU A 131 -16.25 11.37 4.94
C LEU A 131 -17.27 12.05 5.84
N LYS A 132 -16.87 13.09 6.57
CA LYS A 132 -17.78 13.86 7.43
C LYS A 132 -18.93 14.50 6.64
N GLU A 133 -18.67 15.05 5.46
CA GLU A 133 -19.71 15.63 4.58
C GLU A 133 -20.73 14.59 4.11
N LYS A 134 -20.34 13.32 4.02
CA LYS A 134 -21.22 12.20 3.68
C LYS A 134 -22.01 11.64 4.88
N GLY A 135 -21.82 12.18 6.07
CA GLY A 135 -22.52 11.73 7.30
C GLY A 135 -21.92 10.49 7.95
N ASN A 136 -20.65 10.20 7.65
CA ASN A 136 -19.88 9.10 8.27
C ASN A 136 -18.86 9.64 9.27
#